data_dc83a8cc7c67a081c423b3108debff9d
#
_entry.id   dc83a8cc7c67a081c423b3108debff9d
#
_cell.length_a   1.000
_cell.length_b   1.000
_cell.length_c   1.000
_cell.angle_alpha   90.00
_cell.angle_beta   90.00
_cell.angle_gamma   90.00
#
_symmetry.space_group_name_H-M   'P 1'
#
loop_
_entity.id
_entity.type
_entity.pdbx_description
1 polymer ?
#
loop_
_entity_poly.entity_id
_entity_poly.type
_entity_poly.pdbx_seq_one_letter_code
_entity_poly.pdbx_strand_id
1 'polypeptide(L)'
;MNPSVWLIGAGPGDPELLTLKAVRALGLADVVLIDDLVNPQVLEHCPGARVLRVGKRGGCRSTPQAFIHRLMLRYARQGKVVARLKGGDPCIFGRGGEEAAWLAARGVHLSLIHI
;
A
#
# COMPACT_ATOMS: atom_id res chain seq x y z
N MET A 1 1.02 -17.69 8.49
CA MET A 1 -0.11 -16.95 7.84
C MET A 1 0.40 -15.82 7.02
N ASN A 2 -0.12 -15.65 5.81
CA ASN A 2 0.25 -14.51 4.99
C ASN A 2 -0.39 -13.24 5.54
N PRO A 3 0.34 -12.10 5.51
CA PRO A 3 -0.25 -10.82 5.89
C PRO A 3 -1.46 -10.48 5.03
N SER A 4 -2.45 -9.84 5.62
CA SER A 4 -3.60 -9.33 4.88
C SER A 4 -3.31 -7.97 4.23
N VAL A 5 -2.36 -7.23 4.78
CA VAL A 5 -1.98 -5.91 4.29
C VAL A 5 -0.47 -5.83 4.15
N TRP A 6 -0.02 -5.38 3.00
CA TRP A 6 1.38 -5.09 2.71
C TRP A 6 1.54 -3.59 2.56
N LEU A 7 2.45 -2.98 3.33
CA LEU A 7 2.86 -1.60 3.13
C LEU A 7 4.19 -1.62 2.39
N ILE A 8 4.19 -1.15 1.16
CA ILE A 8 5.33 -1.25 0.25
C ILE A 8 5.85 0.14 -0.08
N GLY A 9 7.12 0.39 0.21
CA GLY A 9 7.79 1.60 -0.23
C GLY A 9 8.23 1.43 -1.68
N ALA A 10 7.63 2.19 -2.57
CA ALA A 10 7.94 2.10 -4.00
C ALA A 10 9.11 3.00 -4.41
N GLY A 11 9.60 3.84 -3.50
CA GLY A 11 10.70 4.76 -3.80
C GLY A 11 10.29 5.90 -4.74
N PRO A 12 11.27 6.73 -5.14
CA PRO A 12 11.00 7.97 -5.88
C PRO A 12 10.77 7.79 -7.39
N GLY A 13 10.50 6.61 -7.87
CA GLY A 13 9.95 6.53 -9.20
C GLY A 13 10.40 5.45 -10.15
N ASP A 14 11.56 4.84 -10.00
CA ASP A 14 12.00 3.80 -10.94
C ASP A 14 11.39 2.44 -10.57
N PRO A 15 10.47 1.89 -11.39
CA PRO A 15 9.84 0.61 -11.08
C PRO A 15 10.82 -0.57 -11.07
N GLU A 16 11.99 -0.42 -11.68
CA GLU A 16 13.02 -1.45 -11.65
C GLU A 16 13.73 -1.56 -10.31
N LEU A 17 13.56 -0.57 -9.42
CA LEU A 17 14.14 -0.58 -8.08
C LEU A 17 13.30 -1.37 -7.07
N LEU A 18 12.17 -1.91 -7.47
CA LEU A 18 11.36 -2.76 -6.59
C LEU A 18 12.10 -4.06 -6.28
N THR A 19 12.00 -4.49 -5.01
CA THR A 19 12.55 -5.79 -4.63
C THR A 19 11.70 -6.93 -5.19
N LEU A 20 12.29 -8.12 -5.30
CA LEU A 20 11.53 -9.31 -5.70
C LEU A 20 10.40 -9.60 -4.71
N LYS A 21 10.62 -9.34 -3.44
CA LYS A 21 9.59 -9.52 -2.41
C LYS A 21 8.40 -8.60 -2.66
N ALA A 22 8.65 -7.34 -3.03
CA ALA A 22 7.60 -6.38 -3.36
C ALA A 22 6.82 -6.82 -4.59
N VAL A 23 7.51 -7.30 -5.62
CA VAL A 23 6.86 -7.80 -6.85
C VAL A 23 5.97 -8.99 -6.53
N ARG A 24 6.43 -9.92 -5.70
CA ARG A 24 5.61 -11.07 -5.30
C ARG A 24 4.38 -10.65 -4.51
N ALA A 25 4.54 -9.71 -3.58
CA ALA A 25 3.41 -9.20 -2.78
C ALA A 25 2.37 -8.53 -3.67
N LEU A 26 2.81 -7.73 -4.65
CA LEU A 26 1.91 -7.11 -5.61
C LEU A 26 1.16 -8.14 -6.44
N GLY A 27 1.83 -9.21 -6.85
CA GLY A 27 1.20 -10.30 -7.61
C GLY A 27 0.12 -11.04 -6.82
N LEU A 28 0.19 -11.01 -5.49
CA LEU A 28 -0.80 -11.64 -4.61
C LEU A 28 -1.92 -10.69 -4.20
N ALA A 29 -1.78 -9.40 -4.48
CA ALA A 29 -2.75 -8.40 -4.02
C ALA A 29 -4.04 -8.45 -4.82
N ASP A 30 -5.14 -8.37 -4.09
CA ASP A 30 -6.48 -8.22 -4.68
C ASP A 30 -6.82 -6.74 -4.88
N VAL A 31 -6.30 -5.89 -4.00
CA VAL A 31 -6.53 -4.45 -4.01
C VAL A 31 -5.20 -3.73 -3.80
N VAL A 32 -4.95 -2.71 -4.60
CA VAL A 32 -3.75 -1.88 -4.47
C VAL A 32 -4.18 -0.43 -4.24
N LEU A 33 -3.68 0.15 -3.14
CA LEU A 33 -3.86 1.56 -2.84
C LEU A 33 -2.58 2.29 -3.24
N ILE A 34 -2.70 3.27 -4.12
CA ILE A 34 -1.55 3.96 -4.69
C ILE A 34 -1.69 5.47 -4.50
N ASP A 35 -0.60 6.13 -4.09
CA ASP A 35 -0.57 7.59 -4.02
C ASP A 35 0.00 8.21 -5.31
N ASP A 36 0.00 9.54 -5.38
CA ASP A 36 0.42 10.27 -6.59
C ASP A 36 1.93 10.26 -6.81
N LEU A 37 2.70 9.85 -5.81
CA LEU A 37 4.16 9.83 -5.88
C LEU A 37 4.71 8.52 -6.45
N VAL A 38 3.86 7.52 -6.57
CA VAL A 38 4.25 6.21 -7.10
C VAL A 38 4.17 6.22 -8.62
N ASN A 39 5.23 5.70 -9.28
CA ASN A 39 5.21 5.55 -10.73
C ASN A 39 4.16 4.49 -11.12
N PRO A 40 3.18 4.86 -11.98
CA PRO A 40 2.13 3.91 -12.38
C PRO A 40 2.62 2.63 -13.03
N GLN A 41 3.85 2.61 -13.55
CA GLN A 41 4.41 1.40 -14.16
C GLN A 41 4.54 0.25 -13.17
N VAL A 42 4.60 0.51 -11.87
CA VAL A 42 4.63 -0.56 -10.87
C VAL A 42 3.36 -1.41 -10.91
N LEU A 43 2.26 -0.88 -11.43
CA LEU A 43 1.00 -1.60 -11.55
C LEU A 43 1.05 -2.76 -12.55
N GLU A 44 2.09 -2.83 -13.39
CA GLU A 44 2.31 -3.97 -14.27
C GLU A 44 2.51 -5.27 -13.50
N HIS A 45 2.94 -5.18 -12.24
CA HIS A 45 3.16 -6.34 -11.38
C HIS A 45 1.88 -6.86 -10.72
N CYS A 46 0.77 -6.14 -10.86
CA CYS A 46 -0.50 -6.52 -10.25
C CYS A 46 -1.67 -6.33 -11.23
N PRO A 47 -1.63 -6.96 -12.41
CA PRO A 47 -2.62 -6.71 -13.47
C PRO A 47 -4.05 -7.11 -13.08
N GLY A 48 -4.20 -8.06 -12.16
CA GLY A 48 -5.51 -8.50 -11.69
C GLY A 48 -6.06 -7.76 -10.49
N ALA A 49 -5.30 -6.81 -9.94
CA ALA A 49 -5.71 -6.11 -8.73
C ALA A 49 -6.62 -4.93 -9.06
N ARG A 50 -7.54 -4.65 -8.13
CA ARG A 50 -8.30 -3.40 -8.16
C ARG A 50 -7.41 -2.27 -7.66
N VAL A 51 -7.24 -1.24 -8.47
CA VAL A 51 -6.37 -0.10 -8.12
C VAL A 51 -7.23 1.06 -7.62
N LEU A 52 -6.90 1.56 -6.43
CA LEU A 52 -7.54 2.73 -5.83
C LEU A 52 -6.50 3.81 -5.60
N ARG A 53 -6.77 5.00 -6.11
CA ARG A 53 -5.88 6.13 -5.91
C ARG A 53 -6.29 6.90 -4.66
N VAL A 54 -5.36 7.04 -3.72
CA VAL A 54 -5.64 7.63 -2.41
C VAL A 54 -4.78 8.85 -2.11
N GLY A 55 -4.04 9.32 -3.09
CA GLY A 55 -3.16 10.47 -2.94
C GLY A 55 -3.82 11.79 -3.27
N LYS A 56 -3.02 12.85 -3.15
CA LYS A 56 -3.40 14.20 -3.52
C LYS A 56 -3.30 14.35 -5.03
N ARG A 57 -4.35 14.82 -5.67
CA ARG A 57 -4.36 15.10 -7.10
C ARG A 57 -4.50 16.59 -7.35
N GLY A 58 -3.61 17.15 -8.18
CA GLY A 58 -3.73 18.46 -8.80
C GLY A 58 -4.72 19.46 -8.20
N GLY A 59 -4.46 19.98 -7.01
CA GLY A 59 -5.35 20.89 -6.31
C GLY A 59 -6.47 20.25 -5.49
N CYS A 60 -6.67 18.94 -5.61
CA CYS A 60 -7.65 18.22 -4.80
C CYS A 60 -7.10 17.96 -3.39
N ARG A 61 -8.00 17.74 -2.45
CA ARG A 61 -7.61 17.40 -1.08
C ARG A 61 -6.97 16.03 -1.02
N SER A 62 -5.97 15.87 -0.15
CA SER A 62 -5.42 14.56 0.16
C SER A 62 -6.50 13.68 0.77
N THR A 63 -6.49 12.40 0.44
CA THR A 63 -7.36 11.43 1.10
C THR A 63 -6.98 11.34 2.57
N PRO A 64 -7.92 11.52 3.51
CA PRO A 64 -7.62 11.42 4.94
C PRO A 64 -7.05 10.06 5.32
N GLN A 65 -6.05 10.04 6.20
CA GLN A 65 -5.43 8.81 6.67
C GLN A 65 -6.44 7.87 7.32
N ALA A 66 -7.37 8.42 8.10
CA ALA A 66 -8.41 7.62 8.74
C ALA A 66 -9.27 6.86 7.73
N PHE A 67 -9.55 7.47 6.59
CA PHE A 67 -10.30 6.83 5.51
C PHE A 67 -9.50 5.68 4.89
N ILE A 68 -8.20 5.90 4.65
CA ILE A 68 -7.32 4.89 4.08
C ILE A 68 -7.21 3.68 5.03
N HIS A 69 -7.06 3.94 6.34
CA HIS A 69 -6.99 2.87 7.33
C HIS A 69 -8.28 2.03 7.35
N ARG A 70 -9.44 2.67 7.24
CA ARG A 70 -10.72 1.97 7.20
C ARG A 70 -10.90 1.16 5.93
N LEU A 71 -10.41 1.67 4.80
CA LEU A 71 -10.42 0.91 3.54
C LEU A 71 -9.60 -0.36 3.65
N MET A 72 -8.39 -0.26 4.19
CA MET A 72 -7.53 -1.43 4.36
C MET A 72 -8.17 -2.46 5.27
N LEU A 73 -8.76 -2.01 6.38
CA LEU A 73 -9.46 -2.89 7.31
C LEU A 73 -10.64 -3.58 6.64
N ARG A 74 -11.44 -2.83 5.90
CA ARG A 74 -12.62 -3.36 5.22
C ARG A 74 -12.26 -4.47 4.25
N TYR A 75 -11.27 -4.24 3.40
CA TYR A 75 -10.86 -5.26 2.43
C TYR A 75 -10.21 -6.47 3.11
N ALA A 76 -9.39 -6.23 4.12
CA ALA A 76 -8.76 -7.32 4.86
C ALA A 76 -9.80 -8.22 5.54
N ARG A 77 -10.87 -7.64 6.07
CA ARG A 77 -11.97 -8.38 6.68
C ARG A 77 -12.80 -9.16 5.68
N GLN A 78 -12.75 -8.77 4.41
CA GLN A 78 -13.38 -9.52 3.33
C GLN A 78 -12.50 -10.69 2.84
N GLY A 79 -11.37 -10.91 3.47
CA GLY A 79 -10.42 -11.95 3.07
C GLY A 79 -9.53 -11.55 1.90
N LYS A 80 -9.50 -10.28 1.53
CA LYS A 80 -8.69 -9.79 0.42
C LYS A 80 -7.30 -9.38 0.88
N VAL A 81 -6.33 -9.54 0.00
CA VAL A 81 -4.95 -9.07 0.23
C VAL A 81 -4.83 -7.65 -0.30
N VAL A 82 -4.41 -6.74 0.56
CA VAL A 82 -4.27 -5.32 0.24
C VAL A 82 -2.80 -4.96 0.17
N ALA A 83 -2.38 -4.33 -0.90
CA ALA A 83 -1.05 -3.73 -1.01
C ALA A 83 -1.20 -2.21 -1.03
N ARG A 84 -0.53 -1.54 -0.09
CA ARG A 84 -0.47 -0.10 -0.07
C ARG A 84 0.90 0.35 -0.55
N LEU A 85 0.94 1.00 -1.70
CA LEU A 85 2.16 1.54 -2.27
C LEU A 85 2.33 2.99 -1.87
N LYS A 86 3.46 3.27 -1.23
CA LYS A 86 3.85 4.65 -0.89
C LYS A 86 5.09 5.01 -1.68
N GLY A 87 5.01 6.13 -2.40
CA GLY A 87 6.16 6.72 -3.08
C GLY A 87 6.79 7.82 -2.23
N GLY A 88 7.98 8.28 -2.64
CA GLY A 88 8.62 9.44 -2.07
C GLY A 88 9.52 9.18 -0.87
N ASP A 89 9.55 10.12 0.06
CA ASP A 89 10.52 10.21 1.13
C ASP A 89 10.43 9.07 2.15
N PRO A 90 11.57 8.45 2.54
CA PRO A 90 11.60 7.46 3.61
C PRO A 90 10.99 7.91 4.94
N CYS A 91 10.96 9.21 5.19
CA CYS A 91 10.33 9.77 6.40
C CYS A 91 8.83 9.41 6.50
N ILE A 92 8.20 9.11 5.39
CA ILE A 92 6.80 8.67 5.37
C ILE A 92 6.63 7.35 6.12
N PHE A 93 7.67 6.54 6.18
CA PHE A 93 7.64 5.25 6.87
C PHE A 93 7.55 5.37 8.39
N GLY A 94 7.84 6.54 8.96
CA GLY A 94 7.61 6.78 10.37
C GLY A 94 6.15 6.55 10.79
N ARG A 95 5.21 6.70 9.85
CA ARG A 95 3.78 6.47 10.09
C ARG A 95 3.35 5.02 9.87
N GLY A 96 4.19 4.20 9.29
CA GLY A 96 3.89 2.78 9.10
C GLY A 96 3.65 2.03 10.39
N GLY A 97 4.33 2.44 11.47
CA GLY A 97 4.12 1.87 12.79
C GLY A 97 2.73 2.15 13.35
N GLU A 98 2.20 3.35 13.11
CA GLU A 98 0.86 3.72 13.54
C GLU A 98 -0.20 2.91 12.78
N GLU A 99 -0.05 2.75 11.49
CA GLU A 99 -0.95 1.94 10.67
C GLU A 99 -0.94 0.48 11.13
N ALA A 100 0.25 -0.06 11.35
CA ALA A 100 0.40 -1.44 11.80
C ALA A 100 -0.27 -1.67 13.15
N ALA A 101 -0.07 -0.76 14.12
CA ALA A 101 -0.67 -0.85 15.44
C ALA A 101 -2.20 -0.73 15.36
N TRP A 102 -2.69 0.20 14.56
CA TRP A 102 -4.14 0.40 14.39
C TRP A 102 -4.81 -0.84 13.80
N LEU A 103 -4.20 -1.46 12.79
CA LEU A 103 -4.72 -2.66 12.16
C LEU A 103 -4.58 -3.88 13.08
N ALA A 104 -3.45 -4.00 13.79
CA ALA A 104 -3.22 -5.10 14.72
C ALA A 104 -4.23 -5.11 15.86
N ALA A 105 -4.59 -3.95 16.37
CA ALA A 105 -5.62 -3.82 17.39
C ALA A 105 -6.99 -4.32 16.93
N ARG A 106 -7.18 -4.46 15.62
CA ARG A 106 -8.41 -4.93 14.98
C ARG A 106 -8.27 -6.31 14.35
N GLY A 107 -7.17 -7.02 14.68
CA GLY A 107 -6.94 -8.38 14.23
C GLY A 107 -6.37 -8.52 12.83
N VAL A 108 -5.84 -7.43 12.25
CA VAL A 108 -5.27 -7.45 10.91
C VAL A 108 -3.75 -7.28 10.97
N HIS A 109 -3.03 -8.22 10.36
CA HIS A 109 -1.57 -8.18 10.31
C HIS A 109 -1.09 -7.39 9.09
N LEU A 110 -0.25 -6.38 9.34
CA LEU A 110 0.42 -5.59 8.31
C LEU A 110 1.90 -5.96 8.26
N SER A 111 2.43 -6.16 7.07
CA SER A 111 3.84 -6.37 6.85
C SER A 111 4.44 -5.22 6.04
N LEU A 112 5.66 -4.83 6.40
CA LEU A 112 6.40 -3.77 5.73
C LEU A 112 7.40 -4.34 4.75
N ILE A 113 7.48 -3.74 3.55
CA ILE A 113 8.53 -4.02 2.58
C ILE A 113 9.19 -2.70 2.23
N HIS A 114 10.46 -2.59 2.57
CA HIS A 114 11.28 -1.42 2.23
C HIS A 114 12.02 -1.67 0.91
N ILE A 115 12.26 -0.60 0.19
CA ILE A 115 13.18 -0.61 -0.95
C ILE A 115 14.58 -0.28 -0.44
#